data_3e75faec81043662ba203f59d673458a
#
_entry.id   3e75faec81043662ba203f59d673458a
#
_cell.length_a   1.000
_cell.length_b   1.000
_cell.length_c   1.000
_cell.angle_alpha   90.00
_cell.angle_beta   90.00
_cell.angle_gamma   90.00
#
_symmetry.space_group_name_H-M   'P 1'
#
loop_
_entity.id
_entity.type
_entity.pdbx_description
1 polymer ?
#
loop_
_entity_poly.entity_id
_entity_poly.type
_entity_poly.pdbx_seq_one_letter_code
_entity_poly.pdbx_strand_id
1 'polypeptide(L)'
;MEERTPAGSKKDWKAFFWDKLRGLGRELKSLFVYFPAAQGCIWLFTLFFTLMLGELFSESIYDVLEKALPFLVFYGTGCFFAEAVYQKTEKLRLRAVLYILSVIPAFLLTWLLYLEPDSFFLGQDALTISFYLPRYIAGYEVIVISIAVYLCFLRTRLSLEQYLGRVFAAVVRISIIYFILMIGTSMVVGIFI
;
A
#
# COMPACT_ATOMS: atom_id res chain seq x y z
N MET A 1 -43.40 -0.28 -44.20
CA MET A 1 -42.00 -0.45 -43.79
C MET A 1 -41.97 -0.21 -42.30
N GLU A 2 -42.06 -1.28 -41.50
CA GLU A 2 -41.97 -1.19 -40.03
C GLU A 2 -40.51 -1.25 -39.65
N GLU A 3 -40.01 -0.17 -39.11
CA GLU A 3 -38.68 -0.03 -38.53
C GLU A 3 -38.65 -0.83 -37.20
N ARG A 4 -38.12 -2.05 -37.24
CA ARG A 4 -37.83 -2.83 -36.01
C ARG A 4 -36.68 -2.17 -35.26
N THR A 5 -37.02 -1.42 -34.24
CA THR A 5 -36.05 -0.98 -33.20
C THR A 5 -35.37 -2.22 -32.62
N PRO A 6 -34.03 -2.31 -32.64
CA PRO A 6 -33.36 -3.45 -32.01
C PRO A 6 -33.56 -3.38 -30.49
N ALA A 7 -34.23 -4.41 -29.95
CA ALA A 7 -34.43 -4.59 -28.54
C ALA A 7 -33.05 -4.51 -27.83
N GLY A 8 -32.88 -3.45 -27.05
CA GLY A 8 -31.67 -3.23 -26.28
C GLY A 8 -31.36 -4.45 -25.41
N SER A 9 -30.30 -5.16 -25.77
CA SER A 9 -29.73 -6.22 -24.97
C SER A 9 -29.58 -5.71 -23.55
N LYS A 10 -30.37 -6.19 -22.60
CA LYS A 10 -30.14 -6.02 -21.17
C LYS A 10 -28.79 -6.63 -20.93
N LYS A 11 -27.75 -5.79 -20.95
CA LYS A 11 -26.37 -6.18 -20.63
C LYS A 11 -26.46 -6.88 -19.27
N ASP A 12 -26.15 -8.16 -19.27
CA ASP A 12 -26.30 -8.99 -18.08
C ASP A 12 -25.30 -8.51 -17.05
N TRP A 13 -25.75 -7.57 -16.20
CA TRP A 13 -24.95 -6.87 -15.18
C TRP A 13 -24.24 -7.87 -14.27
N LYS A 14 -24.87 -9.03 -14.03
CA LYS A 14 -24.29 -10.10 -13.23
C LYS A 14 -23.08 -10.71 -13.94
N ALA A 15 -23.22 -11.04 -15.23
CA ALA A 15 -22.12 -11.61 -16.01
C ALA A 15 -20.96 -10.63 -16.12
N PHE A 16 -21.22 -9.34 -16.38
CA PHE A 16 -20.21 -8.29 -16.41
C PHE A 16 -19.49 -8.13 -15.07
N PHE A 17 -20.24 -8.11 -13.96
CA PHE A 17 -19.68 -8.00 -12.61
C PHE A 17 -18.78 -9.19 -12.25
N TRP A 18 -19.24 -10.42 -12.53
CA TRP A 18 -18.48 -11.63 -12.29
C TRP A 18 -17.22 -11.73 -13.16
N ASP A 19 -17.27 -11.28 -14.40
CA ASP A 19 -16.07 -11.25 -15.25
C ASP A 19 -15.03 -10.25 -14.75
N LYS A 20 -15.48 -9.06 -14.31
CA LYS A 20 -14.62 -8.08 -13.64
C LYS A 20 -14.00 -8.59 -12.34
N LEU A 21 -14.78 -9.28 -11.51
CA LEU A 21 -14.26 -9.89 -10.26
C LEU A 21 -13.23 -10.99 -10.55
N ARG A 22 -13.47 -11.84 -11.55
CA ARG A 22 -12.48 -12.85 -11.98
C ARG A 22 -11.20 -12.22 -12.53
N GLY A 23 -11.34 -11.13 -13.27
CA GLY A 23 -10.20 -10.33 -13.75
C GLY A 23 -9.36 -9.80 -12.60
N LEU A 24 -10.02 -9.18 -11.61
CA LEU A 24 -9.39 -8.64 -10.41
C LEU A 24 -8.69 -9.74 -9.58
N GLY A 25 -9.32 -10.90 -9.42
CA GLY A 25 -8.72 -12.05 -8.72
C GLY A 25 -7.45 -12.55 -9.40
N ARG A 26 -7.39 -12.56 -10.73
CA ARG A 26 -6.18 -12.93 -11.50
C ARG A 26 -5.08 -11.88 -11.33
N GLU A 27 -5.42 -10.59 -11.37
CA GLU A 27 -4.46 -9.51 -11.14
C GLU A 27 -3.89 -9.56 -9.72
N LEU A 28 -4.73 -9.75 -8.70
CA LEU A 28 -4.30 -9.93 -7.31
C LEU A 28 -3.38 -11.13 -7.15
N LYS A 29 -3.73 -12.28 -7.75
CA LYS A 29 -2.87 -13.46 -7.71
C LYS A 29 -1.50 -13.18 -8.33
N SER A 30 -1.43 -12.44 -9.43
CA SER A 30 -0.15 -12.07 -10.05
C SER A 30 0.68 -11.17 -9.15
N LEU A 31 0.05 -10.20 -8.46
CA LEU A 31 0.73 -9.33 -7.49
C LEU A 31 1.32 -10.12 -6.33
N PHE A 32 0.60 -11.12 -5.79
CA PHE A 32 1.12 -12.01 -4.76
C PHE A 32 2.35 -12.82 -5.21
N VAL A 33 2.39 -13.22 -6.46
CA VAL A 33 3.55 -13.95 -7.01
C VAL A 33 4.77 -13.03 -7.17
N TYR A 34 4.56 -11.79 -7.61
CA TYR A 34 5.65 -10.85 -7.86
C TYR A 34 6.11 -10.10 -6.61
N PHE A 35 5.18 -9.78 -5.69
CA PHE A 35 5.42 -8.94 -4.49
C PHE A 35 4.82 -9.56 -3.23
N PRO A 36 5.22 -10.78 -2.84
CA PRO A 36 4.56 -11.52 -1.75
C PRO A 36 4.71 -10.84 -0.39
N ALA A 37 5.90 -10.33 -0.04
CA ALA A 37 6.13 -9.73 1.26
C ALA A 37 5.49 -8.34 1.37
N ALA A 38 5.60 -7.52 0.33
CA ALA A 38 4.92 -6.21 0.29
C ALA A 38 3.40 -6.37 0.38
N GLN A 39 2.82 -7.34 -0.33
CA GLN A 39 1.39 -7.66 -0.22
C GLN A 39 1.02 -8.16 1.17
N GLY A 40 1.85 -8.98 1.80
CA GLY A 40 1.66 -9.42 3.18
C GLY A 40 1.56 -8.24 4.16
N CYS A 41 2.44 -7.25 4.03
CA CYS A 41 2.39 -6.02 4.83
C CYS A 41 1.11 -5.23 4.61
N ILE A 42 0.63 -5.10 3.37
CA ILE A 42 -0.64 -4.41 3.05
C ILE A 42 -1.83 -5.13 3.71
N TRP A 43 -1.87 -6.46 3.66
CA TRP A 43 -2.93 -7.24 4.29
C TRP A 43 -2.91 -7.11 5.81
N LEU A 44 -1.73 -7.18 6.43
CA LEU A 44 -1.57 -6.99 7.87
C LEU A 44 -1.95 -5.57 8.28
N PHE A 45 -1.54 -4.57 7.50
CA PHE A 45 -1.94 -3.18 7.72
C PHE A 45 -3.47 -3.02 7.68
N THR A 46 -4.11 -3.56 6.65
CA THR A 46 -5.57 -3.50 6.50
C THR A 46 -6.27 -4.20 7.67
N LEU A 47 -5.78 -5.37 8.08
CA LEU A 47 -6.32 -6.11 9.21
C LEU A 47 -6.20 -5.29 10.51
N PHE A 48 -5.01 -4.79 10.83
CA PHE A 48 -4.77 -4.01 12.06
C PHE A 48 -5.58 -2.72 12.06
N PHE A 49 -5.63 -2.02 10.93
CA PHE A 49 -6.43 -0.81 10.78
C PHE A 49 -7.94 -1.08 10.98
N THR A 50 -8.45 -2.17 10.42
CA THR A 50 -9.87 -2.58 10.61
C THR A 50 -10.16 -2.93 12.06
N LEU A 51 -9.24 -3.64 12.72
CA LEU A 51 -9.37 -3.99 14.13
C LEU A 51 -9.35 -2.75 15.04
N MET A 52 -8.57 -1.73 14.70
CA MET A 52 -8.56 -0.45 15.41
C MET A 52 -9.89 0.30 15.28
N LEU A 53 -10.49 0.30 14.09
CA LEU A 53 -11.79 0.97 13.87
C LEU A 53 -12.95 0.31 14.64
N GLY A 54 -12.82 -0.95 14.97
CA GLY A 54 -13.89 -1.69 15.67
C GLY A 54 -13.96 -1.47 17.18
N GLU A 55 -13.05 -0.68 17.78
CA GLU A 55 -12.96 -0.43 19.25
C GLU A 55 -13.07 -1.69 20.13
N LEU A 56 -12.69 -2.86 19.57
CA LEU A 56 -12.88 -4.18 20.19
C LEU A 56 -11.83 -4.53 21.24
N PHE A 57 -10.79 -3.68 21.42
CA PHE A 57 -9.63 -4.02 22.23
C PHE A 57 -9.41 -3.07 23.41
N SER A 58 -8.66 -3.56 24.42
CA SER A 58 -8.18 -2.74 25.52
C SER A 58 -7.19 -1.68 25.04
N GLU A 59 -7.09 -0.57 25.76
CA GLU A 59 -6.18 0.56 25.50
C GLU A 59 -4.73 0.12 25.22
N SER A 60 -4.25 -0.89 25.96
CA SER A 60 -2.89 -1.43 25.78
C SER A 60 -2.65 -2.09 24.42
N ILE A 61 -3.67 -2.79 23.88
CA ILE A 61 -3.57 -3.40 22.53
C ILE A 61 -3.65 -2.32 21.47
N TYR A 62 -4.45 -1.28 21.70
CA TYR A 62 -4.59 -0.15 20.81
C TYR A 62 -3.26 0.58 20.58
N ASP A 63 -2.50 0.86 21.67
CA ASP A 63 -1.18 1.50 21.61
C ASP A 63 -0.17 0.67 20.79
N VAL A 64 -0.21 -0.66 20.94
CA VAL A 64 0.65 -1.55 20.15
C VAL A 64 0.27 -1.54 18.67
N LEU A 65 -1.02 -1.59 18.34
CA LEU A 65 -1.50 -1.56 16.96
C LEU A 65 -1.18 -0.23 16.27
N GLU A 66 -1.36 0.88 16.98
CA GLU A 66 -1.04 2.22 16.49
C GLU A 66 0.45 2.32 16.07
N LYS A 67 1.35 1.80 16.89
CA LYS A 67 2.79 1.77 16.58
C LYS A 67 3.15 0.77 15.49
N ALA A 68 2.41 -0.33 15.36
CA ALA A 68 2.65 -1.33 14.33
C ALA A 68 2.25 -0.86 12.93
N LEU A 69 1.26 0.02 12.78
CA LEU A 69 0.80 0.48 11.48
C LEU A 69 1.89 1.22 10.67
N PRO A 70 2.56 2.27 11.18
CA PRO A 70 3.63 2.92 10.43
C PRO A 70 4.82 1.99 10.19
N PHE A 71 5.13 1.09 11.13
CA PHE A 71 6.17 0.07 10.90
C PHE A 71 5.83 -0.80 9.68
N LEU A 72 4.59 -1.25 9.54
CA LEU A 72 4.16 -2.06 8.38
C LEU A 72 4.24 -1.27 7.07
N VAL A 73 3.96 0.02 7.08
CA VAL A 73 4.11 0.88 5.89
C VAL A 73 5.59 0.95 5.47
N PHE A 74 6.49 1.32 6.39
CA PHE A 74 7.91 1.46 6.09
C PHE A 74 8.56 0.12 5.72
N TYR A 75 8.23 -0.94 6.43
CA TYR A 75 8.72 -2.28 6.13
C TYR A 75 8.17 -2.79 4.79
N GLY A 76 6.89 -2.55 4.50
CA GLY A 76 6.25 -2.91 3.24
C GLY A 76 6.91 -2.21 2.04
N THR A 77 7.26 -0.93 2.18
CA THR A 77 8.01 -0.17 1.16
C THR A 77 9.40 -0.76 0.94
N GLY A 78 10.11 -1.10 2.00
CA GLY A 78 11.40 -1.79 1.92
C GLY A 78 11.29 -3.17 1.27
N CYS A 79 10.26 -3.95 1.58
CA CYS A 79 9.97 -5.23 0.93
C CYS A 79 9.67 -5.05 -0.57
N PHE A 80 8.89 -4.04 -0.94
CA PHE A 80 8.62 -3.72 -2.33
C PHE A 80 9.90 -3.40 -3.10
N PHE A 81 10.79 -2.60 -2.52
CA PHE A 81 12.10 -2.32 -3.10
C PHE A 81 12.94 -3.61 -3.25
N ALA A 82 13.02 -4.45 -2.23
CA ALA A 82 13.75 -5.72 -2.27
C ALA A 82 13.25 -6.64 -3.38
N GLU A 83 11.93 -6.71 -3.55
CA GLU A 83 11.28 -7.51 -4.60
C GLU A 83 11.53 -6.94 -6.00
N ALA A 84 11.53 -5.61 -6.15
CA ALA A 84 11.89 -4.95 -7.39
C ALA A 84 13.35 -5.23 -7.80
N VAL A 85 14.28 -5.18 -6.84
CA VAL A 85 15.69 -5.57 -7.05
C VAL A 85 15.80 -7.05 -7.42
N TYR A 86 15.07 -7.92 -6.74
CA TYR A 86 15.05 -9.35 -7.05
C TYR A 86 14.56 -9.63 -8.47
N GLN A 87 13.49 -8.97 -8.89
CA GLN A 87 12.98 -9.14 -10.26
C GLN A 87 14.01 -8.77 -11.33
N LYS A 88 14.94 -7.86 -11.02
CA LYS A 88 16.03 -7.48 -11.93
C LYS A 88 17.22 -8.43 -11.86
N THR A 89 17.60 -8.88 -10.65
CA THR A 89 18.86 -9.60 -10.41
C THR A 89 18.68 -11.12 -10.36
N GLU A 90 17.46 -11.60 -10.09
CA GLU A 90 17.09 -13.00 -9.88
C GLU A 90 17.87 -13.71 -8.74
N LYS A 91 18.57 -12.93 -7.89
CA LYS A 91 19.41 -13.46 -6.80
C LYS A 91 18.59 -13.58 -5.51
N LEU A 92 18.14 -14.81 -5.19
CA LEU A 92 17.33 -15.09 -3.99
C LEU A 92 18.03 -14.67 -2.68
N ARG A 93 19.34 -14.87 -2.58
CA ARG A 93 20.11 -14.46 -1.39
C ARG A 93 20.07 -12.94 -1.18
N LEU A 94 20.19 -12.18 -2.27
CA LEU A 94 20.13 -10.72 -2.20
C LEU A 94 18.75 -10.24 -1.73
N ARG A 95 17.68 -10.88 -2.22
CA ARG A 95 16.31 -10.60 -1.77
C ARG A 95 16.15 -10.82 -0.26
N ALA A 96 16.61 -11.97 0.26
CA ALA A 96 16.55 -12.28 1.69
C ALA A 96 17.33 -11.26 2.54
N VAL A 97 18.54 -10.88 2.10
CA VAL A 97 19.36 -9.87 2.78
C VAL A 97 18.64 -8.51 2.80
N LEU A 98 18.05 -8.09 1.67
CA LEU A 98 17.33 -6.83 1.59
C LEU A 98 16.07 -6.81 2.47
N TYR A 99 15.35 -7.94 2.61
CA TYR A 99 14.23 -8.03 3.56
C TYR A 99 14.67 -7.80 4.99
N ILE A 100 15.75 -8.43 5.40
CA ILE A 100 16.31 -8.26 6.76
C ILE A 100 16.80 -6.81 6.94
N LEU A 101 17.50 -6.27 5.95
CA LEU A 101 18.02 -4.91 6.01
C LEU A 101 16.90 -3.86 6.05
N SER A 102 15.75 -4.13 5.44
CA SER A 102 14.58 -3.23 5.45
C SER A 102 13.93 -3.08 6.83
N VAL A 103 14.18 -4.01 7.75
CA VAL A 103 13.69 -3.91 9.14
C VAL A 103 14.33 -2.71 9.86
N ILE A 104 15.61 -2.43 9.58
CA ILE A 104 16.37 -1.36 10.26
C ILE A 104 15.76 0.02 9.98
N PRO A 105 15.61 0.47 8.72
CA PRO A 105 14.98 1.75 8.43
C PRO A 105 13.51 1.79 8.86
N ALA A 106 12.76 0.69 8.74
CA ALA A 106 11.38 0.64 9.19
C ALA A 106 11.25 0.88 10.69
N PHE A 107 12.10 0.23 11.50
CA PHE A 107 12.12 0.43 12.94
C PHE A 107 12.56 1.86 13.29
N LEU A 108 13.62 2.35 12.65
CA LEU A 108 14.17 3.68 12.90
C LEU A 108 13.17 4.78 12.55
N LEU A 109 12.49 4.69 11.40
CA LEU A 109 11.49 5.67 10.98
C LEU A 109 10.25 5.63 11.88
N THR A 110 9.82 4.44 12.29
CA THR A 110 8.72 4.29 13.25
C THR A 110 9.09 4.90 14.58
N TRP A 111 10.28 4.60 15.10
CA TRP A 111 10.77 5.18 16.35
C TRP A 111 10.86 6.70 16.27
N LEU A 112 11.37 7.26 15.19
CA LEU A 112 11.42 8.71 14.96
C LEU A 112 10.04 9.38 14.97
N LEU A 113 9.00 8.71 14.46
CA LEU A 113 7.63 9.24 14.49
C LEU A 113 7.06 9.38 15.91
N TYR A 114 7.46 8.47 16.82
CA TYR A 114 6.98 8.46 18.21
C TYR A 114 7.98 9.10 19.18
N LEU A 115 9.06 9.67 18.68
CA LEU A 115 10.01 10.41 19.52
C LEU A 115 9.39 11.75 19.89
N GLU A 116 9.15 11.93 21.17
CA GLU A 116 8.72 13.25 21.66
C GLU A 116 9.85 14.25 21.42
N PRO A 117 9.59 15.34 20.67
CA PRO A 117 10.62 16.33 20.31
C PRO A 117 11.33 16.90 21.54
N ASP A 118 10.62 17.02 22.66
CA ASP A 118 11.09 17.61 23.90
C ASP A 118 12.16 16.76 24.60
N SER A 119 12.23 15.45 24.32
CA SER A 119 13.19 14.55 24.97
C SER A 119 14.58 14.55 24.33
N PHE A 120 14.69 14.96 23.07
CA PHE A 120 15.93 14.85 22.29
C PHE A 120 16.54 16.20 21.88
N PHE A 121 15.70 17.24 21.72
CA PHE A 121 16.14 18.56 21.28
C PHE A 121 15.84 19.60 22.34
N LEU A 122 16.86 19.93 23.14
CA LEU A 122 16.84 21.03 24.10
C LEU A 122 16.84 22.37 23.36
N GLY A 123 15.66 22.98 23.15
CA GLY A 123 15.60 24.34 22.64
C GLY A 123 14.37 24.68 21.78
N GLN A 124 14.30 25.94 21.37
CA GLN A 124 13.19 26.52 20.59
C GLN A 124 12.91 25.85 19.24
N ASP A 125 13.75 24.92 18.81
CA ASP A 125 13.66 24.24 17.50
C ASP A 125 12.77 23.00 17.52
N ALA A 126 12.28 22.56 18.68
CA ALA A 126 11.45 21.35 18.82
C ALA A 126 10.16 21.41 17.97
N LEU A 127 9.48 22.57 17.94
CA LEU A 127 8.29 22.80 17.10
C LEU A 127 8.62 22.73 15.61
N THR A 128 9.77 23.24 15.21
CA THR A 128 10.24 23.22 13.82
C THR A 128 10.53 21.80 13.38
N ILE A 129 11.17 21.00 14.21
CA ILE A 129 11.51 19.61 13.92
C ILE A 129 10.27 18.73 13.84
N SER A 130 9.32 18.86 14.76
CA SER A 130 8.06 18.10 14.74
C SER A 130 7.22 18.37 13.48
N PHE A 131 7.34 19.57 12.91
CA PHE A 131 6.65 19.92 11.67
C PHE A 131 7.35 19.43 10.41
N TYR A 132 8.68 19.39 10.39
CA TYR A 132 9.45 18.98 9.22
C TYR A 132 9.72 17.47 9.16
N LEU A 133 9.84 16.79 10.30
CA LEU A 133 10.17 15.36 10.37
C LEU A 133 9.22 14.48 9.53
N PRO A 134 7.87 14.61 9.63
CA PRO A 134 6.96 13.83 8.79
C PRO A 134 7.15 14.07 7.29
N ARG A 135 7.55 15.29 6.90
CA ARG A 135 7.82 15.64 5.49
C ARG A 135 9.09 14.97 4.98
N TYR A 136 10.15 14.89 5.79
CA TYR A 136 11.37 14.18 5.41
C TYR A 136 11.12 12.68 5.31
N ILE A 137 10.34 12.10 6.22
CA ILE A 137 9.94 10.70 6.17
C ILE A 137 9.12 10.43 4.90
N ALA A 138 8.12 11.25 4.60
CA ALA A 138 7.34 11.13 3.38
C ALA A 138 8.22 11.29 2.12
N GLY A 139 9.18 12.22 2.12
CA GLY A 139 10.14 12.40 1.04
C GLY A 139 11.00 11.15 0.82
N TYR A 140 11.49 10.54 1.89
CA TYR A 140 12.23 9.28 1.83
C TYR A 140 11.39 8.16 1.18
N GLU A 141 10.15 7.97 1.64
CA GLU A 141 9.23 6.97 1.10
C GLU A 141 8.99 7.17 -0.41
N VAL A 142 8.72 8.40 -0.83
CA VAL A 142 8.53 8.73 -2.24
C VAL A 142 9.77 8.38 -3.07
N ILE A 143 10.98 8.65 -2.56
CA ILE A 143 12.24 8.31 -3.24
C ILE A 143 12.39 6.80 -3.36
N VAL A 144 12.20 6.04 -2.29
CA VAL A 144 12.33 4.57 -2.28
C VAL A 144 11.34 3.94 -3.25
N ILE A 145 10.06 4.36 -3.21
CA ILE A 145 9.02 3.88 -4.13
C ILE A 145 9.37 4.23 -5.58
N SER A 146 9.85 5.45 -5.84
CA SER A 146 10.22 5.88 -7.19
C SER A 146 11.36 5.04 -7.76
N ILE A 147 12.39 4.74 -6.96
CA ILE A 147 13.50 3.86 -7.36
C ILE A 147 12.99 2.44 -7.63
N ALA A 148 12.11 1.90 -6.76
CA ALA A 148 11.55 0.56 -6.95
C ALA A 148 10.71 0.47 -8.24
N VAL A 149 9.86 1.46 -8.51
CA VAL A 149 9.08 1.58 -9.75
C VAL A 149 10.00 1.67 -10.97
N TYR A 150 11.08 2.46 -10.89
CA TYR A 150 12.06 2.57 -11.96
C TYR A 150 12.80 1.24 -12.22
N LEU A 151 13.17 0.50 -11.18
CA LEU A 151 13.79 -0.83 -11.31
C LEU A 151 12.84 -1.81 -12.00
N CYS A 152 11.55 -1.78 -11.68
CA CYS A 152 10.53 -2.58 -12.37
C CYS A 152 10.40 -2.17 -13.85
N PHE A 153 10.47 -0.86 -14.14
CA PHE A 153 10.46 -0.35 -15.51
C PHE A 153 11.61 -0.91 -16.36
N LEU A 154 12.83 -0.96 -15.83
CA LEU A 154 14.01 -1.45 -16.55
C LEU A 154 13.89 -2.90 -17.07
N ARG A 155 12.92 -3.66 -16.55
CA ARG A 155 12.61 -5.01 -17.01
C ARG A 155 11.61 -5.04 -18.17
N THR A 156 10.86 -3.96 -18.36
CA THR A 156 9.82 -3.89 -19.39
C THR A 156 10.40 -3.45 -20.74
N ARG A 157 9.74 -3.87 -21.83
CA ARG A 157 10.05 -3.39 -23.18
C ARG A 157 9.18 -2.19 -23.59
N LEU A 158 8.51 -1.57 -22.63
CA LEU A 158 7.62 -0.45 -22.85
C LEU A 158 8.40 0.86 -22.90
N SER A 159 7.87 1.87 -23.58
CA SER A 159 8.36 3.24 -23.41
C SER A 159 8.06 3.73 -21.99
N LEU A 160 8.87 4.68 -21.49
CA LEU A 160 8.68 5.24 -20.15
C LEU A 160 7.26 5.81 -19.95
N GLU A 161 6.74 6.51 -20.95
CA GLU A 161 5.39 7.08 -20.93
C GLU A 161 4.32 6.00 -20.80
N GLN A 162 4.41 4.93 -21.58
CA GLN A 162 3.47 3.82 -21.53
C GLN A 162 3.51 3.10 -20.18
N TYR A 163 4.71 2.93 -19.62
CA TYR A 163 4.88 2.30 -18.33
C TYR A 163 4.31 3.17 -17.21
N LEU A 164 4.68 4.45 -17.15
CA LEU A 164 4.15 5.40 -16.16
C LEU A 164 2.63 5.54 -16.27
N GLY A 165 2.08 5.60 -17.49
CA GLY A 165 0.63 5.59 -17.70
C GLY A 165 -0.05 4.36 -17.11
N ARG A 166 0.55 3.16 -17.24
CA ARG A 166 0.02 1.93 -16.64
C ARG A 166 0.12 1.94 -15.12
N VAL A 167 1.25 2.39 -14.57
CA VAL A 167 1.44 2.52 -13.11
C VAL A 167 0.43 3.50 -12.54
N PHE A 168 0.28 4.68 -13.17
CA PHE A 168 -0.71 5.67 -12.74
C PHE A 168 -2.15 5.11 -12.80
N ALA A 169 -2.53 4.46 -13.90
CA ALA A 169 -3.84 3.84 -14.03
C ALA A 169 -4.06 2.75 -12.97
N ALA A 170 -3.03 1.97 -12.61
CA ALA A 170 -3.10 0.97 -11.55
C ALA A 170 -3.28 1.63 -10.17
N VAL A 171 -2.51 2.67 -9.86
CA VAL A 171 -2.63 3.43 -8.60
C VAL A 171 -4.02 4.02 -8.45
N VAL A 172 -4.53 4.69 -9.50
CA VAL A 172 -5.90 5.26 -9.47
C VAL A 172 -6.95 4.17 -9.25
N ARG A 173 -6.82 3.03 -9.94
CA ARG A 173 -7.75 1.89 -9.78
C ARG A 173 -7.73 1.33 -8.36
N ILE A 174 -6.54 1.13 -7.79
CA ILE A 174 -6.37 0.63 -6.42
C ILE A 174 -6.94 1.63 -5.42
N SER A 175 -6.67 2.93 -5.60
CA SER A 175 -7.21 3.99 -4.74
C SER A 175 -8.75 4.02 -4.74
N ILE A 176 -9.37 3.85 -5.90
CA ILE A 176 -10.84 3.79 -6.01
C ILE A 176 -11.38 2.56 -5.27
N ILE A 177 -10.75 1.39 -5.44
CA ILE A 177 -11.16 0.16 -4.75
C ILE A 177 -11.03 0.33 -3.24
N TYR A 178 -9.89 0.88 -2.78
CA TYR A 178 -9.65 1.13 -1.37
C TYR A 178 -10.67 2.10 -0.77
N PHE A 179 -11.00 3.16 -1.50
CA PHE A 179 -12.01 4.13 -1.09
C PHE A 179 -13.41 3.51 -0.96
N ILE A 180 -13.79 2.66 -1.91
CA ILE A 180 -15.07 1.92 -1.86
C ILE A 180 -15.10 0.96 -0.66
N LEU A 181 -14.02 0.23 -0.41
CA LEU A 181 -13.90 -0.67 0.72
C LEU A 181 -13.97 0.09 2.05
N MET A 182 -13.30 1.24 2.15
CA MET A 182 -13.32 2.08 3.34
C MET A 182 -14.72 2.62 3.64
N ILE A 183 -15.45 3.08 2.64
CA ILE A 183 -16.85 3.50 2.81
C ILE A 183 -17.73 2.31 3.21
N GLY A 184 -17.55 1.16 2.56
CA GLY A 184 -18.31 -0.05 2.87
C GLY A 184 -18.10 -0.53 4.31
N THR A 185 -16.86 -0.58 4.77
CA THR A 185 -16.52 -0.92 6.16
C THR A 185 -17.06 0.10 7.15
N SER A 186 -16.93 1.39 6.87
CA SER A 186 -17.48 2.45 7.73
C SER A 186 -19.01 2.37 7.84
N MET A 187 -19.71 2.05 6.75
CA MET A 187 -21.17 1.84 6.78
C MET A 187 -21.56 0.62 7.62
N VAL A 188 -20.82 -0.48 7.48
CA VAL A 188 -21.08 -1.70 8.26
C VAL A 188 -20.86 -1.42 9.75
N VAL A 189 -19.75 -0.80 10.11
CA VAL A 189 -19.46 -0.42 11.51
C VAL A 189 -20.54 0.52 12.06
N GLY A 190 -20.97 1.54 11.28
CA GLY A 190 -22.03 2.47 11.70
C GLY A 190 -23.43 1.87 11.84
N ILE A 191 -23.68 0.65 11.31
CA ILE A 191 -24.94 -0.07 11.50
C ILE A 191 -24.91 -0.91 12.79
N PHE A 192 -23.73 -1.36 13.23
CA PHE A 192 -23.57 -2.27 14.37
C PHE A 192 -23.17 -1.57 15.69
N ILE A 193 -22.90 -0.26 15.66
CA ILE A 193 -22.68 0.60 16.82
C ILE A 193 -23.88 1.51 17.01
#